data_8a1c698c9f8806976c7f56c1621c668c
#
_entry.id   8a1c698c9f8806976c7f56c1621c668c
#
_cell.length_a   1.000
_cell.length_b   1.000
_cell.length_c   1.000
_cell.angle_alpha   90.00
_cell.angle_beta   90.00
_cell.angle_gamma   90.00
#
_symmetry.space_group_name_H-M   'P 1'
#
loop_
_entity.id
_entity.type
_entity.pdbx_description
1 polymer ?
#
loop_
_entity_poly.entity_id
_entity_poly.type
_entity_poly.pdbx_seq_one_letter_code
_entity_poly.pdbx_strand_id
1 'polypeptide(L)'
;MIKINKGKRFQQAVDAVEEFLKKGKGKDQASHNSTEEKNRRNSSEERGKQSVGEEKHKANLSEGKPKKRVSSVSSERGSKSPLKRTYEQSPRKRGRPPKDEKDLTIPESSTVKRMMTGTMAGFKWPPSVSEPVKDGDPHFHHFLLSQTEKPAVCYQAITKKLKVCEEETGSTSIQAADSTAINGSITPTDKKIGFLGLGLMGSGIVSNLLKMGHTVTVWNRTAEKCDLFIQEGARLGRTPAEVVSTCDITFACVSDPKAAKDLVLGPSGVLQGIRPGKCYVDMSTVDADTVTELAQVIVSRGGRFLEAPVSGNQQLSNDGMLVILAAGDRGLYEDCSSCFQAMGKTSFFLGEVGNAAKMMLIVNMVQGSFMATIAEGLTLAQVTGQSQQTLLDILNQGQLASIFLDQKCQNILQGNFKPDFYLKYIQKDLRLAIALGDSVNHPTPMAAAANEVYKRAKALDQSDNDMSAVYRAYIH
;
A
#
# COMPACT_ATOMS: atom_id res chain seq x y z
N MET A 1 12.33 12.59 32.06
CA MET A 1 11.09 13.28 31.57
C MET A 1 10.31 12.54 30.46
N ILE A 2 10.83 11.51 29.82
CA ILE A 2 10.17 10.79 28.70
C ILE A 2 9.11 9.77 29.14
N LYS A 3 9.22 9.21 30.37
CA LYS A 3 8.23 8.23 30.89
C LYS A 3 6.85 8.83 31.25
N ILE A 4 6.77 10.11 31.60
CA ILE A 4 5.50 10.76 32.03
C ILE A 4 4.58 11.09 30.83
N ASN A 5 5.13 11.22 29.64
CA ASN A 5 4.34 11.61 28.47
C ASN A 5 3.60 10.42 27.81
N LYS A 6 4.08 9.17 28.01
CA LYS A 6 3.42 7.96 27.48
C LYS A 6 2.09 7.66 28.18
N GLY A 7 2.02 7.85 29.50
CA GLY A 7 0.80 7.64 30.27
C GLY A 7 -0.34 8.63 29.94
N LYS A 8 0.00 9.91 29.71
CA LYS A 8 -1.00 10.92 29.29
C LYS A 8 -1.57 10.68 27.91
N ARG A 9 -0.74 10.24 26.94
CA ARG A 9 -1.23 9.87 25.60
C ARG A 9 -2.09 8.62 25.61
N PHE A 10 -1.77 7.66 26.47
CA PHE A 10 -2.59 6.46 26.66
C PHE A 10 -3.98 6.83 27.19
N GLN A 11 -4.06 7.65 28.24
CA GLN A 11 -5.35 8.06 28.78
C GLN A 11 -6.17 8.87 27.77
N GLN A 12 -5.55 9.75 26.99
CA GLN A 12 -6.21 10.48 25.90
C GLN A 12 -6.77 9.55 24.79
N ALA A 13 -6.05 8.46 24.46
CA ALA A 13 -6.54 7.48 23.49
C ALA A 13 -7.73 6.68 24.05
N VAL A 14 -7.69 6.29 25.31
CA VAL A 14 -8.81 5.62 25.99
C VAL A 14 -10.02 6.53 26.08
N ASP A 15 -9.84 7.78 26.48
CA ASP A 15 -10.90 8.78 26.59
C ASP A 15 -11.53 9.08 25.21
N ALA A 16 -10.73 9.18 24.16
CA ALA A 16 -11.22 9.38 22.78
C ALA A 16 -12.05 8.19 22.26
N VAL A 17 -11.64 6.96 22.58
CA VAL A 17 -12.40 5.74 22.24
C VAL A 17 -13.72 5.69 23.04
N GLU A 18 -13.72 6.05 24.32
CA GLU A 18 -14.96 6.11 25.11
C GLU A 18 -15.92 7.18 24.60
N GLU A 19 -15.41 8.34 24.22
CA GLU A 19 -16.23 9.42 23.65
C GLU A 19 -16.83 9.03 22.31
N PHE A 20 -16.06 8.34 21.46
CA PHE A 20 -16.53 7.81 20.17
C PHE A 20 -17.61 6.75 20.34
N LEU A 21 -17.44 5.84 21.30
CA LEU A 21 -18.43 4.80 21.62
C LEU A 21 -19.72 5.38 22.23
N LYS A 22 -19.63 6.47 23.04
CA LYS A 22 -20.78 7.21 23.55
C LYS A 22 -21.56 7.93 22.44
N LYS A 23 -20.86 8.53 21.46
CA LYS A 23 -21.47 9.17 20.29
C LYS A 23 -22.15 8.19 19.33
N GLY A 24 -21.62 6.95 19.22
CA GLY A 24 -22.23 5.86 18.44
C GLY A 24 -23.57 5.40 19.06
N LYS A 25 -23.62 5.19 20.36
CA LYS A 25 -24.86 4.76 21.06
C LYS A 25 -25.98 5.81 21.03
N GLY A 26 -25.64 7.09 20.97
CA GLY A 26 -26.63 8.18 20.85
C GLY A 26 -27.32 8.24 19.48
N LYS A 27 -26.66 7.78 18.42
CA LYS A 27 -27.25 7.75 17.07
C LYS A 27 -28.18 6.55 16.86
N ASP A 28 -27.86 5.42 17.47
CA ASP A 28 -28.72 4.21 17.38
C ASP A 28 -30.01 4.36 18.19
N GLN A 29 -29.99 5.07 19.33
CA GLN A 29 -31.22 5.41 20.07
C GLN A 29 -32.10 6.43 19.34
N ALA A 30 -31.50 7.37 18.60
CA ALA A 30 -32.25 8.35 17.81
C ALA A 30 -32.89 7.69 16.56
N SER A 31 -32.24 6.69 15.95
CA SER A 31 -32.82 5.94 14.83
C SER A 31 -33.92 4.98 15.27
N HIS A 32 -33.80 4.36 16.44
CA HIS A 32 -34.83 3.46 17.00
C HIS A 32 -36.09 4.23 17.39
N ASN A 33 -35.96 5.40 18.03
CA ASN A 33 -37.11 6.23 18.38
C ASN A 33 -37.84 6.79 17.15
N SER A 34 -37.11 7.09 16.07
CA SER A 34 -37.74 7.58 14.81
C SER A 34 -38.48 6.47 14.06
N THR A 35 -38.08 5.22 14.21
CA THR A 35 -38.70 4.04 13.60
C THR A 35 -39.95 3.61 14.39
N GLU A 36 -39.94 3.70 15.73
CA GLU A 36 -41.10 3.43 16.56
C GLU A 36 -42.21 4.52 16.40
N GLU A 37 -41.81 5.77 16.26
CA GLU A 37 -42.78 6.86 16.03
C GLU A 37 -43.44 6.81 14.64
N LYS A 38 -42.70 6.37 13.60
CA LYS A 38 -43.27 6.05 12.28
C LYS A 38 -44.20 4.85 12.28
N ASN A 39 -43.86 3.79 13.01
CA ASN A 39 -44.73 2.62 13.12
C ASN A 39 -46.00 2.89 13.95
N ARG A 40 -45.95 3.78 14.96
CA ARG A 40 -47.19 4.24 15.68
C ARG A 40 -48.10 5.13 14.85
N ARG A 41 -47.55 5.94 13.94
CA ARG A 41 -48.39 6.75 13.01
C ARG A 41 -49.07 5.90 11.94
N ASN A 42 -48.40 4.89 11.38
CA ASN A 42 -48.99 3.98 10.39
C ASN A 42 -50.07 3.06 10.97
N SER A 43 -49.96 2.67 12.25
CA SER A 43 -51.01 1.83 12.89
C SER A 43 -52.26 2.59 13.33
N SER A 44 -52.23 3.94 13.39
CA SER A 44 -53.41 4.78 13.64
C SER A 44 -54.17 5.18 12.38
N GLU A 45 -53.53 5.14 11.20
CA GLU A 45 -54.21 5.42 9.91
C GLU A 45 -54.93 4.21 9.31
N GLU A 46 -54.51 2.95 9.65
CA GLU A 46 -55.19 1.73 9.18
C GLU A 46 -56.46 1.38 9.98
N ARG A 47 -56.69 1.95 11.18
CA ARG A 47 -57.91 1.69 11.96
C ARG A 47 -59.10 2.61 11.61
N GLY A 48 -58.92 3.55 10.68
CA GLY A 48 -59.96 4.52 10.28
C GLY A 48 -60.72 4.19 8.97
N LYS A 49 -60.44 3.08 8.30
CA LYS A 49 -61.04 2.76 6.99
C LYS A 49 -61.67 1.35 6.88
N GLN A 50 -62.25 0.83 7.98
CA GLN A 50 -63.13 -0.35 7.90
C GLN A 50 -64.46 -0.04 8.55
N SER A 51 -65.37 0.59 7.83
CA SER A 51 -66.80 0.41 7.91
C SER A 51 -67.47 1.13 6.73
N VAL A 52 -68.31 0.42 6.03
CA VAL A 52 -69.32 0.76 5.02
C VAL A 52 -69.04 0.22 3.62
N GLY A 53 -69.86 -0.73 3.23
CA GLY A 53 -70.29 -0.95 1.85
C GLY A 53 -70.05 -2.36 1.29
N GLU A 54 -70.93 -3.33 1.72
CA GLU A 54 -71.34 -4.47 0.89
C GLU A 54 -72.14 -3.95 -0.31
N GLU A 55 -71.92 -4.47 -1.48
CA GLU A 55 -72.85 -5.19 -2.37
C GLU A 55 -72.46 -5.14 -3.85
N LYS A 56 -72.40 -6.36 -4.38
CA LYS A 56 -72.95 -6.86 -5.66
C LYS A 56 -72.21 -6.73 -6.99
N HIS A 57 -72.03 -7.91 -7.51
CA HIS A 57 -72.27 -8.46 -8.86
C HIS A 57 -71.13 -8.52 -9.91
N LYS A 58 -70.77 -9.80 -10.05
CA LYS A 58 -70.85 -10.68 -11.26
C LYS A 58 -70.10 -10.28 -12.56
N ALA A 59 -69.26 -11.25 -12.89
CA ALA A 59 -69.12 -11.93 -14.21
C ALA A 59 -68.55 -11.08 -15.40
N ASN A 60 -67.49 -11.49 -16.02
CA ASN A 60 -67.41 -12.49 -17.07
C ASN A 60 -65.99 -12.64 -17.66
N LEU A 61 -65.70 -13.89 -17.94
CA LEU A 61 -64.72 -14.49 -18.84
C LEU A 61 -64.41 -13.77 -20.16
N SER A 62 -63.16 -13.86 -20.61
CA SER A 62 -62.71 -14.55 -21.83
C SER A 62 -61.27 -14.14 -22.17
N GLU A 63 -60.34 -15.02 -22.15
CA GLU A 63 -59.64 -15.75 -23.22
C GLU A 63 -59.14 -14.88 -24.40
N GLY A 64 -57.84 -15.04 -24.70
CA GLY A 64 -57.32 -14.69 -26.00
C GLY A 64 -55.80 -14.51 -26.09
N LYS A 65 -55.01 -15.56 -26.15
CA LYS A 65 -53.70 -15.65 -26.78
C LYS A 65 -53.89 -16.05 -28.26
N PRO A 66 -52.83 -16.17 -29.10
CA PRO A 66 -51.65 -15.36 -29.47
C PRO A 66 -51.51 -15.19 -31.00
N LYS A 67 -50.41 -14.59 -31.54
CA LYS A 67 -49.67 -14.96 -32.79
C LYS A 67 -48.74 -13.84 -33.23
N LYS A 68 -47.44 -14.08 -33.25
CA LYS A 68 -46.49 -14.49 -34.30
C LYS A 68 -46.67 -13.86 -35.72
N ARG A 69 -45.57 -13.26 -36.22
CA ARG A 69 -44.76 -13.51 -37.45
C ARG A 69 -44.11 -12.20 -37.93
N VAL A 70 -42.80 -12.11 -38.10
CA VAL A 70 -41.81 -12.60 -39.06
C VAL A 70 -41.79 -11.78 -40.39
N SER A 71 -40.55 -11.51 -40.79
CA SER A 71 -39.94 -11.22 -42.09
C SER A 71 -39.91 -9.74 -42.49
N SER A 72 -38.85 -9.18 -42.93
CA SER A 72 -37.66 -9.48 -43.72
C SER A 72 -37.47 -8.39 -44.79
N VAL A 73 -36.22 -8.01 -44.99
CA VAL A 73 -35.55 -7.77 -46.29
C VAL A 73 -35.48 -6.34 -46.83
N SER A 74 -34.24 -5.93 -46.95
CA SER A 74 -33.46 -5.33 -48.05
C SER A 74 -33.56 -3.85 -48.37
N SER A 75 -32.40 -3.26 -48.31
CA SER A 75 -31.57 -2.65 -49.39
C SER A 75 -31.97 -1.26 -49.88
N GLU A 76 -31.13 -0.37 -49.93
CA GLU A 76 -30.21 0.21 -50.90
C GLU A 76 -29.91 1.69 -50.68
N ARG A 77 -28.64 1.99 -50.70
CA ARG A 77 -27.94 3.11 -51.34
C ARG A 77 -28.53 4.52 -51.37
N GLY A 78 -27.73 5.47 -50.89
CA GLY A 78 -27.86 6.87 -51.29
C GLY A 78 -26.81 7.79 -50.63
N SER A 79 -25.71 7.95 -51.27
CA SER A 79 -24.66 8.96 -51.05
C SER A 79 -25.20 10.39 -51.05
N LYS A 80 -24.64 11.28 -50.18
CA LYS A 80 -24.13 12.63 -50.49
C LYS A 80 -23.67 13.39 -49.20
N SER A 81 -22.42 13.71 -49.15
CA SER A 81 -21.84 14.83 -48.43
C SER A 81 -21.86 16.07 -49.34
N PRO A 82 -21.39 17.28 -48.94
CA PRO A 82 -21.10 17.92 -47.66
C PRO A 82 -21.70 19.35 -47.56
N LEU A 83 -21.75 19.95 -46.39
CA LEU A 83 -21.85 21.40 -46.30
C LEU A 83 -20.87 21.94 -45.24
N LYS A 84 -19.89 22.65 -45.74
CA LYS A 84 -18.98 23.54 -45.03
C LYS A 84 -19.76 24.70 -44.41
N ARG A 85 -19.50 25.04 -43.16
CA ARG A 85 -19.73 26.39 -42.61
C ARG A 85 -18.42 26.97 -42.12
N THR A 86 -17.96 27.93 -42.84
CA THR A 86 -16.94 28.93 -42.55
C THR A 86 -17.42 29.85 -41.42
N TYR A 87 -16.59 30.10 -40.45
CA TYR A 87 -16.74 31.24 -39.54
C TYR A 87 -15.57 32.20 -39.74
N GLU A 88 -15.93 33.43 -40.06
CA GLU A 88 -15.06 34.56 -40.35
C GLU A 88 -14.30 35.04 -39.11
N GLN A 89 -13.00 35.37 -39.33
CA GLN A 89 -12.19 36.10 -38.41
C GLN A 89 -12.45 37.59 -38.56
N SER A 90 -12.57 38.30 -37.45
CA SER A 90 -12.39 39.76 -37.41
C SER A 90 -11.25 40.13 -36.42
N PRO A 91 -10.42 41.13 -36.76
CA PRO A 91 -9.14 41.35 -36.11
C PRO A 91 -9.27 42.29 -34.90
N ARG A 92 -8.60 41.96 -33.79
CA ARG A 92 -8.41 42.89 -32.67
C ARG A 92 -7.02 43.51 -32.71
N LYS A 93 -7.03 44.81 -32.59
CA LYS A 93 -5.93 45.77 -32.67
C LYS A 93 -4.87 45.56 -31.58
N ARG A 94 -3.61 45.71 -31.99
CA ARG A 94 -2.42 45.85 -31.12
C ARG A 94 -2.45 47.22 -30.39
N GLY A 95 -2.35 47.17 -29.05
CA GLY A 95 -2.01 48.32 -28.21
C GLY A 95 -0.60 48.15 -27.69
N ARG A 96 0.20 49.22 -27.83
CA ARG A 96 1.58 49.34 -27.42
C ARG A 96 1.66 49.59 -25.89
N PRO A 97 2.72 49.15 -25.17
CA PRO A 97 2.84 49.40 -23.74
C PRO A 97 3.49 50.76 -23.46
N PRO A 98 3.22 51.41 -22.33
CA PRO A 98 3.98 52.56 -21.85
C PRO A 98 5.20 52.07 -21.04
N LYS A 99 6.30 52.79 -21.25
CA LYS A 99 7.48 52.81 -20.38
C LYS A 99 7.12 53.58 -19.11
N ASP A 100 7.57 53.06 -17.96
CA ASP A 100 8.14 53.89 -16.89
C ASP A 100 8.92 52.98 -15.92
N GLU A 101 10.22 53.21 -15.87
CA GLU A 101 11.13 52.76 -14.82
C GLU A 101 10.75 53.41 -13.50
N LYS A 102 10.61 52.65 -12.44
CA LYS A 102 10.96 53.08 -11.08
C LYS A 102 11.47 51.90 -10.26
N ASP A 103 12.68 52.08 -9.80
CA ASP A 103 13.40 51.36 -8.75
C ASP A 103 12.50 50.79 -7.65
N LEU A 104 12.65 49.49 -7.43
CA LEU A 104 12.36 48.86 -6.15
C LEU A 104 13.50 47.93 -5.77
N THR A 105 14.42 48.48 -5.00
CA THR A 105 15.45 47.79 -4.24
C THR A 105 14.82 46.77 -3.29
N ILE A 106 15.15 45.50 -3.46
CA ILE A 106 14.84 44.41 -2.52
C ILE A 106 15.93 44.41 -1.45
N PRO A 107 15.61 44.41 -0.14
CA PRO A 107 16.64 44.35 0.91
C PRO A 107 17.25 42.94 0.95
N GLU A 108 18.57 42.87 0.79
CA GLU A 108 19.38 41.68 1.03
C GLU A 108 19.26 41.23 2.50
N SER A 109 18.61 40.10 2.75
CA SER A 109 18.63 39.46 4.06
C SER A 109 19.99 38.79 4.25
N SER A 110 20.70 39.23 5.26
CA SER A 110 22.06 38.87 5.66
C SER A 110 22.24 37.43 6.19
N THR A 111 21.28 36.56 6.02
CA THR A 111 21.30 35.21 6.61
C THR A 111 21.78 34.12 5.65
N VAL A 112 21.82 34.36 4.35
CA VAL A 112 22.23 33.34 3.35
C VAL A 112 23.76 33.34 3.09
N LYS A 113 24.47 34.42 3.42
CA LYS A 113 25.94 34.52 3.23
C LYS A 113 26.79 33.79 4.28
N ARG A 114 26.21 33.26 5.35
CA ARG A 114 26.96 32.62 6.46
C ARG A 114 27.08 31.11 6.39
N MET A 115 26.49 30.47 5.38
CA MET A 115 26.54 29.00 5.22
C MET A 115 27.51 28.48 4.14
N MET A 116 28.20 29.38 3.41
CA MET A 116 29.14 28.97 2.35
C MET A 116 30.63 29.19 2.66
N THR A 117 31.04 29.56 3.87
CA THR A 117 32.44 29.70 4.26
C THR A 117 32.84 28.86 5.45
N GLY A 118 32.37 27.61 5.51
CA GLY A 118 32.90 26.60 6.42
C GLY A 118 34.00 25.82 5.72
N THR A 119 35.25 26.27 5.82
CA THR A 119 36.43 25.52 5.41
C THR A 119 36.55 24.25 6.26
N MET A 120 36.24 23.10 5.67
CA MET A 120 36.73 21.81 6.20
C MET A 120 38.24 21.73 5.93
N ALA A 121 39.02 22.04 6.94
CA ALA A 121 40.46 21.78 6.92
C ALA A 121 40.69 20.26 6.93
N GLY A 122 41.25 19.71 5.85
CA GLY A 122 41.77 18.34 5.86
C GLY A 122 41.57 17.48 4.63
N PHE A 123 40.86 17.93 3.59
CA PHE A 123 40.73 17.11 2.37
C PHE A 123 41.48 17.81 1.20
N LYS A 124 42.68 17.31 0.89
CA LYS A 124 43.39 17.73 -0.35
C LYS A 124 42.91 16.82 -1.49
N TRP A 125 42.24 17.39 -2.46
CA TRP A 125 42.02 16.76 -3.76
C TRP A 125 43.32 16.62 -4.52
N PRO A 126 43.61 15.53 -5.20
CA PRO A 126 44.73 15.47 -6.12
C PRO A 126 44.53 16.47 -7.27
N PRO A 127 45.61 17.07 -7.78
CA PRO A 127 45.49 18.04 -8.85
C PRO A 127 44.91 17.41 -10.10
N SER A 128 44.03 18.20 -10.78
CA SER A 128 43.45 17.83 -12.07
C SER A 128 44.58 17.66 -13.10
N VAL A 129 44.71 16.46 -13.63
CA VAL A 129 45.64 16.17 -14.73
C VAL A 129 45.08 16.77 -16.00
N SER A 130 45.60 17.88 -16.43
CA SER A 130 45.30 18.57 -17.70
C SER A 130 46.50 18.58 -18.66
N GLU A 131 47.29 17.52 -18.73
CA GLU A 131 48.29 17.36 -19.79
C GLU A 131 48.25 15.93 -20.37
N PRO A 132 48.42 15.76 -21.70
CA PRO A 132 48.41 14.43 -22.30
C PRO A 132 49.68 13.65 -21.92
N VAL A 133 49.50 12.50 -21.31
CA VAL A 133 50.59 11.59 -20.98
C VAL A 133 51.22 11.03 -22.26
N LYS A 134 52.53 11.23 -22.44
CA LYS A 134 53.30 10.61 -23.53
C LYS A 134 53.48 9.14 -23.28
N ASP A 135 53.13 8.31 -24.24
CA ASP A 135 53.38 6.89 -24.24
C ASP A 135 54.87 6.58 -24.01
N GLY A 136 55.19 5.88 -22.91
CA GLY A 136 56.56 5.36 -22.72
C GLY A 136 57.06 5.28 -21.28
N ASP A 137 56.27 5.50 -20.23
CA ASP A 137 56.77 5.44 -18.84
C ASP A 137 56.58 3.99 -18.25
N PRO A 138 57.68 3.27 -17.95
CA PRO A 138 57.62 1.91 -17.36
C PRO A 138 56.94 1.87 -15.97
N HIS A 139 56.85 2.96 -15.24
CA HIS A 139 56.25 3.02 -13.93
C HIS A 139 54.71 3.00 -13.96
N PHE A 140 54.08 3.35 -15.08
CA PHE A 140 52.62 3.35 -15.23
C PHE A 140 52.06 1.92 -15.33
N HIS A 141 52.81 1.02 -15.98
CA HIS A 141 52.39 -0.41 -16.06
C HIS A 141 52.43 -1.14 -14.70
N HIS A 142 53.34 -0.73 -13.81
CA HIS A 142 53.43 -1.35 -12.47
C HIS A 142 52.31 -0.88 -11.53
N PHE A 143 51.81 0.34 -11.72
CA PHE A 143 50.66 0.89 -10.96
C PHE A 143 49.35 0.22 -11.33
N LEU A 144 49.07 -0.06 -12.61
CA LEU A 144 47.90 -0.77 -13.08
C LEU A 144 47.89 -2.26 -12.67
N LEU A 145 49.00 -2.93 -12.65
CA LEU A 145 49.13 -4.33 -12.25
C LEU A 145 49.03 -4.54 -10.73
N SER A 146 49.31 -3.50 -9.92
CA SER A 146 49.16 -3.57 -8.45
C SER A 146 47.73 -3.35 -7.98
N GLN A 147 46.82 -2.89 -8.85
CA GLN A 147 45.41 -2.68 -8.51
C GLN A 147 44.50 -3.88 -8.87
N THR A 148 45.01 -4.87 -9.60
CA THR A 148 44.23 -6.03 -10.04
C THR A 148 44.22 -7.23 -9.07
N GLU A 149 45.06 -7.18 -8.02
CA GLU A 149 44.98 -8.18 -6.94
C GLU A 149 44.53 -7.51 -5.64
N LYS A 150 43.27 -7.60 -5.29
CA LYS A 150 42.65 -7.74 -3.97
C LYS A 150 41.27 -7.11 -3.82
N PRO A 151 40.20 -7.69 -4.37
CA PRO A 151 38.83 -7.46 -3.82
C PRO A 151 38.55 -8.33 -2.58
N ALA A 152 39.24 -9.49 -2.41
CA ALA A 152 38.88 -10.45 -1.38
C ALA A 152 39.29 -10.06 0.05
N VAL A 153 40.35 -9.29 0.23
CA VAL A 153 40.87 -8.93 1.57
C VAL A 153 40.04 -7.80 2.22
N CYS A 154 39.45 -6.92 1.41
CA CYS A 154 38.60 -5.85 1.94
C CYS A 154 37.28 -6.40 2.46
N TYR A 155 36.70 -7.40 1.80
CA TYR A 155 35.41 -8.02 2.23
C TYR A 155 35.60 -8.82 3.54
N GLN A 156 36.72 -9.52 3.73
CA GLN A 156 37.01 -10.25 4.98
C GLN A 156 37.28 -9.32 6.17
N ALA A 157 37.85 -8.13 5.93
CA ALA A 157 38.07 -7.14 6.98
C ALA A 157 36.78 -6.47 7.45
N ILE A 158 35.84 -6.23 6.54
CA ILE A 158 34.52 -5.64 6.85
C ILE A 158 33.68 -6.67 7.61
N THR A 159 33.67 -7.95 7.19
CA THR A 159 32.92 -9.02 7.89
C THR A 159 33.51 -9.29 9.29
N LYS A 160 34.82 -9.18 9.48
CA LYS A 160 35.43 -9.32 10.79
C LYS A 160 35.11 -8.15 11.72
N LYS A 161 35.05 -6.90 11.21
CA LYS A 161 34.63 -5.73 12.00
C LYS A 161 33.15 -5.75 12.38
N LEU A 162 32.29 -6.26 11.50
CA LEU A 162 30.86 -6.46 11.81
C LEU A 162 30.67 -7.51 12.91
N LYS A 163 31.41 -8.63 12.90
CA LYS A 163 31.32 -9.64 13.97
C LYS A 163 31.81 -9.14 15.34
N VAL A 164 32.80 -8.27 15.39
CA VAL A 164 33.28 -7.69 16.66
C VAL A 164 32.32 -6.66 17.26
N CYS A 165 31.55 -5.96 16.42
CA CYS A 165 30.48 -5.07 16.92
C CYS A 165 29.22 -5.81 17.41
N GLU A 166 29.00 -7.07 17.01
CA GLU A 166 27.87 -7.89 17.48
C GLU A 166 28.11 -8.45 18.90
N GLU A 167 29.35 -8.57 19.35
CA GLU A 167 29.70 -9.08 20.68
C GLU A 167 29.66 -8.02 21.79
N GLU A 168 29.71 -6.72 21.47
CA GLU A 168 29.74 -5.63 22.45
C GLU A 168 28.38 -4.98 22.73
N THR A 169 27.36 -5.17 21.88
CA THR A 169 26.00 -4.76 22.16
C THR A 169 25.18 -6.02 22.37
N GLY A 170 24.65 -6.22 23.58
CA GLY A 170 23.70 -7.29 23.89
C GLY A 170 22.46 -7.23 22.99
N SER A 171 22.67 -7.45 21.72
CA SER A 171 21.67 -7.49 20.66
C SER A 171 20.96 -8.84 20.75
N THR A 172 19.72 -8.83 21.12
CA THR A 172 18.80 -9.95 20.94
C THR A 172 18.92 -10.39 19.48
N SER A 173 19.59 -11.51 19.24
CA SER A 173 19.73 -12.09 17.91
C SER A 173 18.35 -12.27 17.31
N ILE A 174 18.05 -11.56 16.24
CA ILE A 174 16.87 -11.80 15.40
C ILE A 174 17.12 -13.16 14.76
N GLN A 175 16.56 -14.23 15.35
CA GLN A 175 16.58 -15.54 14.73
C GLN A 175 15.73 -15.44 13.47
N ALA A 176 16.39 -15.44 12.31
CA ALA A 176 15.72 -15.78 11.07
C ALA A 176 15.11 -17.17 11.28
N ALA A 177 13.80 -17.30 11.18
CA ALA A 177 13.18 -18.62 11.14
C ALA A 177 13.85 -19.39 10.00
N ASP A 178 14.40 -20.57 10.31
CA ASP A 178 15.03 -21.43 9.33
C ASP A 178 14.10 -21.56 8.12
N SER A 179 14.59 -21.11 6.96
CA SER A 179 13.92 -21.31 5.68
C SER A 179 14.12 -22.76 5.26
N THR A 180 13.46 -23.68 5.96
CA THR A 180 13.37 -25.07 5.51
C THR A 180 12.55 -25.08 4.23
N ALA A 181 13.17 -25.56 3.15
CA ALA A 181 12.54 -25.76 1.85
C ALA A 181 11.16 -26.42 2.03
N ILE A 182 10.11 -25.74 1.55
CA ILE A 182 8.72 -26.16 1.66
C ILE A 182 8.51 -27.34 0.68
N ASN A 183 8.91 -28.54 1.11
CA ASN A 183 8.61 -29.80 0.43
C ASN A 183 7.84 -30.77 1.37
N GLY A 184 7.18 -30.23 2.41
CA GLY A 184 6.32 -31.00 3.29
C GLY A 184 4.86 -30.57 3.13
N SER A 185 3.93 -31.51 3.18
CA SER A 185 2.49 -31.21 3.29
C SER A 185 2.26 -30.30 4.51
N ILE A 186 1.78 -29.07 4.26
CA ILE A 186 1.41 -28.14 5.32
C ILE A 186 0.20 -28.71 6.02
N THR A 187 0.28 -28.96 7.33
CA THR A 187 -0.86 -29.35 8.13
C THR A 187 -1.61 -28.10 8.56
N PRO A 188 -2.85 -27.88 8.10
CA PRO A 188 -3.63 -26.72 8.50
C PRO A 188 -3.91 -26.76 10.00
N THR A 189 -3.99 -25.59 10.62
CA THR A 189 -4.40 -25.48 12.03
C THR A 189 -5.90 -25.80 12.18
N ASP A 190 -6.27 -26.38 13.31
CA ASP A 190 -7.69 -26.61 13.68
C ASP A 190 -8.42 -25.31 14.04
N LYS A 191 -7.68 -24.20 14.20
CA LYS A 191 -8.26 -22.87 14.51
C LYS A 191 -9.08 -22.35 13.33
N LYS A 192 -10.22 -21.75 13.62
CA LYS A 192 -11.02 -21.03 12.63
C LYS A 192 -10.35 -19.72 12.26
N ILE A 193 -10.09 -19.52 10.99
CA ILE A 193 -9.41 -18.36 10.47
C ILE A 193 -10.42 -17.35 9.94
N GLY A 194 -10.33 -16.10 10.37
CA GLY A 194 -11.03 -14.95 9.79
C GLY A 194 -10.10 -14.17 8.85
N PHE A 195 -10.65 -13.61 7.78
CA PHE A 195 -9.89 -12.72 6.90
C PHE A 195 -10.70 -11.49 6.49
N LEU A 196 -10.17 -10.29 6.78
CA LEU A 196 -10.80 -9.00 6.54
C LEU A 196 -10.03 -8.22 5.48
N GLY A 197 -10.65 -8.01 4.31
CA GLY A 197 -10.07 -7.22 3.22
C GLY A 197 -9.54 -8.06 2.06
N LEU A 198 -10.32 -8.12 0.99
CA LEU A 198 -10.05 -8.88 -0.23
C LEU A 198 -9.58 -7.93 -1.35
N GLY A 199 -8.44 -7.25 -1.08
CA GLY A 199 -7.71 -6.45 -2.06
C GLY A 199 -6.75 -7.31 -2.90
N LEU A 200 -5.81 -6.68 -3.63
CA LEU A 200 -4.82 -7.39 -4.46
C LEU A 200 -4.06 -8.46 -3.66
N MET A 201 -3.62 -8.11 -2.45
CA MET A 201 -2.84 -9.02 -1.59
C MET A 201 -3.76 -10.01 -0.87
N GLY A 202 -4.82 -9.52 -0.23
CA GLY A 202 -5.73 -10.36 0.57
C GLY A 202 -6.40 -11.47 -0.24
N SER A 203 -6.68 -11.24 -1.51
CA SER A 203 -7.28 -12.24 -2.40
C SER A 203 -6.37 -13.46 -2.59
N GLY A 204 -5.09 -13.23 -2.93
CA GLY A 204 -4.11 -14.32 -3.09
C GLY A 204 -3.87 -15.08 -1.78
N ILE A 205 -3.79 -14.35 -0.66
CA ILE A 205 -3.62 -14.95 0.67
C ILE A 205 -4.78 -15.90 1.00
N VAL A 206 -6.02 -15.43 0.82
CA VAL A 206 -7.23 -16.25 1.14
C VAL A 206 -7.29 -17.48 0.25
N SER A 207 -7.05 -17.37 -1.06
CA SER A 207 -7.01 -18.54 -1.95
C SER A 207 -5.96 -19.56 -1.50
N ASN A 208 -4.79 -19.13 -1.04
CA ASN A 208 -3.77 -20.06 -0.55
C ASN A 208 -4.16 -20.71 0.78
N LEU A 209 -4.76 -19.97 1.72
CA LEU A 209 -5.28 -20.55 2.97
C LEU A 209 -6.33 -21.63 2.69
N LEU A 210 -7.26 -21.38 1.76
CA LEU A 210 -8.28 -22.36 1.37
C LEU A 210 -7.67 -23.60 0.70
N LYS A 211 -6.74 -23.40 -0.26
CA LYS A 211 -6.03 -24.50 -0.94
C LYS A 211 -5.25 -25.40 0.02
N MET A 212 -4.71 -24.81 1.10
CA MET A 212 -3.99 -25.57 2.14
C MET A 212 -4.92 -26.20 3.18
N GLY A 213 -6.25 -26.09 3.02
CA GLY A 213 -7.24 -26.76 3.86
C GLY A 213 -7.65 -26.00 5.13
N HIS A 214 -7.27 -24.73 5.29
CA HIS A 214 -7.73 -23.93 6.44
C HIS A 214 -9.23 -23.61 6.35
N THR A 215 -9.91 -23.61 7.50
CA THR A 215 -11.32 -23.17 7.60
C THR A 215 -11.36 -21.64 7.67
N VAL A 216 -11.76 -20.98 6.58
CA VAL A 216 -11.70 -19.53 6.44
C VAL A 216 -13.09 -18.90 6.41
N THR A 217 -13.27 -17.81 7.17
CA THR A 217 -14.43 -16.91 7.09
C THR A 217 -13.95 -15.55 6.57
N VAL A 218 -14.53 -15.06 5.48
CA VAL A 218 -14.10 -13.83 4.82
C VAL A 218 -15.10 -12.70 5.02
N TRP A 219 -14.58 -11.48 5.04
CA TRP A 219 -15.37 -10.26 4.97
C TRP A 219 -14.64 -9.20 4.13
N ASN A 220 -15.39 -8.46 3.35
CA ASN A 220 -14.89 -7.29 2.64
C ASN A 220 -15.93 -6.19 2.61
N ARG A 221 -15.49 -4.91 2.61
CA ARG A 221 -16.38 -3.75 2.53
C ARG A 221 -17.29 -3.79 1.29
N THR A 222 -16.75 -4.24 0.16
CA THR A 222 -17.49 -4.54 -1.07
C THR A 222 -17.82 -6.04 -1.05
N ALA A 223 -19.06 -6.38 -0.75
CA ALA A 223 -19.48 -7.76 -0.45
C ALA A 223 -19.28 -8.73 -1.62
N GLU A 224 -19.47 -8.25 -2.85
CA GLU A 224 -19.34 -9.02 -4.10
C GLU A 224 -17.92 -9.60 -4.28
N LYS A 225 -16.92 -9.02 -3.64
CA LYS A 225 -15.55 -9.57 -3.64
C LYS A 225 -15.42 -10.86 -2.83
N CYS A 226 -16.39 -11.19 -2.00
CA CYS A 226 -16.40 -12.44 -1.23
C CYS A 226 -16.90 -13.63 -2.06
N ASP A 227 -17.68 -13.40 -3.12
CA ASP A 227 -18.41 -14.44 -3.83
C ASP A 227 -17.51 -15.55 -4.39
N LEU A 228 -16.37 -15.18 -4.96
CA LEU A 228 -15.39 -16.13 -5.46
C LEU A 228 -14.90 -17.07 -4.35
N PHE A 229 -14.56 -16.51 -3.18
CA PHE A 229 -14.01 -17.29 -2.07
C PHE A 229 -15.07 -18.16 -1.39
N ILE A 230 -16.34 -17.73 -1.42
CA ILE A 230 -17.47 -18.56 -0.96
C ILE A 230 -17.61 -19.80 -1.87
N GLN A 231 -17.45 -19.63 -3.19
CA GLN A 231 -17.43 -20.75 -4.14
C GLN A 231 -16.22 -21.68 -3.91
N GLU A 232 -15.08 -21.13 -3.46
CA GLU A 232 -13.88 -21.88 -3.10
C GLU A 232 -13.98 -22.53 -1.70
N GLY A 233 -15.09 -22.37 -0.96
CA GLY A 233 -15.36 -23.01 0.33
C GLY A 233 -15.22 -22.12 1.56
N ALA A 234 -14.96 -20.82 1.41
CA ALA A 234 -14.97 -19.87 2.52
C ALA A 234 -16.40 -19.62 3.04
N ARG A 235 -16.50 -19.23 4.32
CA ARG A 235 -17.75 -18.74 4.91
C ARG A 235 -17.83 -17.22 4.78
N LEU A 236 -19.03 -16.69 4.60
CA LEU A 236 -19.26 -15.24 4.60
C LEU A 236 -19.51 -14.73 6.03
N GLY A 237 -18.75 -13.72 6.46
CA GLY A 237 -19.05 -12.90 7.63
C GLY A 237 -19.81 -11.64 7.22
N ARG A 238 -20.82 -11.24 7.97
CA ARG A 238 -21.64 -10.04 7.68
C ARG A 238 -20.96 -8.76 8.11
N THR A 239 -20.16 -8.84 9.18
CA THR A 239 -19.42 -7.69 9.75
C THR A 239 -18.04 -8.12 10.22
N PRO A 240 -17.06 -7.21 10.35
CA PRO A 240 -15.78 -7.52 10.99
C PRO A 240 -15.93 -8.06 12.40
N ALA A 241 -16.86 -7.52 13.18
CA ALA A 241 -17.18 -7.99 14.53
C ALA A 241 -17.66 -9.46 14.56
N GLU A 242 -18.52 -9.85 13.63
CA GLU A 242 -18.99 -11.23 13.50
C GLU A 242 -17.84 -12.17 13.15
N VAL A 243 -16.99 -11.82 12.19
CA VAL A 243 -15.83 -12.64 11.83
C VAL A 243 -14.94 -12.88 13.05
N VAL A 244 -14.54 -11.81 13.74
CA VAL A 244 -13.68 -11.91 14.94
C VAL A 244 -14.33 -12.73 16.05
N SER A 245 -15.63 -12.57 16.29
CA SER A 245 -16.33 -13.29 17.35
C SER A 245 -16.44 -14.79 17.08
N THR A 246 -16.52 -15.20 15.80
CA THR A 246 -16.70 -16.59 15.38
C THR A 246 -15.39 -17.30 15.05
N CYS A 247 -14.34 -16.57 14.69
CA CYS A 247 -13.01 -17.11 14.39
C CYS A 247 -12.08 -17.03 15.59
N ASP A 248 -11.03 -17.84 15.60
CA ASP A 248 -10.01 -17.86 16.65
C ASP A 248 -8.89 -16.91 16.35
N ILE A 249 -8.42 -16.87 15.10
CA ILE A 249 -7.42 -15.94 14.59
C ILE A 249 -8.03 -15.18 13.41
N THR A 250 -8.03 -13.87 13.45
CA THR A 250 -8.52 -13.02 12.36
C THR A 250 -7.41 -12.16 11.80
N PHE A 251 -7.10 -12.37 10.52
CA PHE A 251 -6.17 -11.55 9.73
C PHE A 251 -6.91 -10.37 9.09
N ALA A 252 -6.22 -9.26 8.94
CA ALA A 252 -6.73 -8.09 8.21
C ALA A 252 -5.67 -7.54 7.26
N CYS A 253 -6.05 -7.21 6.02
CA CYS A 253 -5.18 -6.60 5.03
C CYS A 253 -5.92 -5.48 4.30
N VAL A 254 -5.70 -4.23 4.74
CA VAL A 254 -6.39 -3.04 4.22
C VAL A 254 -5.40 -2.00 3.69
N SER A 255 -5.94 -0.94 3.06
CA SER A 255 -5.17 -0.02 2.21
C SER A 255 -4.26 0.98 2.92
N ASP A 256 -4.66 1.44 4.11
CA ASP A 256 -4.04 2.61 4.74
C ASP A 256 -4.41 2.71 6.24
N PRO A 257 -3.75 3.60 7.01
CA PRO A 257 -4.00 3.79 8.44
C PRO A 257 -5.46 4.12 8.77
N LYS A 258 -6.12 4.92 7.92
CA LYS A 258 -7.53 5.26 8.13
C LYS A 258 -8.42 4.02 8.00
N ALA A 259 -8.22 3.22 6.95
CA ALA A 259 -8.98 1.99 6.73
C ALA A 259 -8.77 0.98 7.86
N ALA A 260 -7.53 0.86 8.40
CA ALA A 260 -7.23 0.01 9.55
C ALA A 260 -7.97 0.47 10.82
N LYS A 261 -7.95 1.77 11.11
CA LYS A 261 -8.71 2.36 12.23
C LYS A 261 -10.22 2.19 12.06
N ASP A 262 -10.76 2.49 10.88
CA ASP A 262 -12.19 2.33 10.59
C ASP A 262 -12.62 0.85 10.74
N LEU A 263 -11.79 -0.10 10.31
CA LEU A 263 -12.05 -1.53 10.42
C LEU A 263 -12.09 -2.00 11.88
N VAL A 264 -11.18 -1.51 12.71
CA VAL A 264 -11.07 -1.94 14.12
C VAL A 264 -12.06 -1.19 15.01
N LEU A 265 -12.14 0.13 14.88
CA LEU A 265 -12.86 1.02 15.80
C LEU A 265 -14.30 1.33 15.33
N GLY A 266 -14.65 1.02 14.09
CA GLY A 266 -15.97 1.30 13.53
C GLY A 266 -17.13 0.64 14.29
N PRO A 267 -18.39 1.05 14.04
CA PRO A 267 -19.57 0.60 14.80
C PRO A 267 -19.78 -0.93 14.80
N SER A 268 -19.45 -1.59 13.68
CA SER A 268 -19.46 -3.06 13.55
C SER A 268 -18.04 -3.60 13.35
N GLY A 269 -17.05 -2.87 13.89
CA GLY A 269 -15.64 -3.18 13.72
C GLY A 269 -15.15 -4.33 14.62
N VAL A 270 -13.90 -4.67 14.41
CA VAL A 270 -13.20 -5.75 15.11
C VAL A 270 -13.36 -5.66 16.63
N LEU A 271 -13.25 -4.44 17.19
CA LEU A 271 -13.31 -4.22 18.63
C LEU A 271 -14.64 -4.64 19.29
N GLN A 272 -15.73 -4.72 18.52
CA GLN A 272 -17.02 -5.19 19.02
C GLN A 272 -17.07 -6.72 19.14
N GLY A 273 -16.22 -7.44 18.39
CA GLY A 273 -16.14 -8.90 18.42
C GLY A 273 -14.98 -9.44 19.27
N ILE A 274 -14.00 -8.60 19.62
CA ILE A 274 -12.81 -8.97 20.39
C ILE A 274 -13.19 -9.26 21.85
N ARG A 275 -12.66 -10.38 22.39
CA ARG A 275 -12.80 -10.80 23.77
C ARG A 275 -11.65 -11.76 24.14
N PRO A 276 -11.45 -12.13 25.40
CA PRO A 276 -10.44 -13.11 25.79
C PRO A 276 -10.53 -14.39 24.94
N GLY A 277 -9.38 -14.85 24.45
CA GLY A 277 -9.25 -16.01 23.55
C GLY A 277 -9.38 -15.70 22.05
N LYS A 278 -9.64 -14.44 21.66
CA LYS A 278 -9.64 -14.01 20.25
C LYS A 278 -8.34 -13.31 19.88
N CYS A 279 -7.86 -13.55 18.65
CA CYS A 279 -6.62 -13.05 18.14
C CYS A 279 -6.85 -12.21 16.89
N TYR A 280 -6.11 -11.10 16.78
CA TYR A 280 -6.15 -10.22 15.62
C TYR A 280 -4.75 -10.00 15.07
N VAL A 281 -4.59 -10.21 13.76
CA VAL A 281 -3.32 -10.09 13.03
C VAL A 281 -3.47 -9.02 11.95
N ASP A 282 -2.77 -7.90 12.08
CA ASP A 282 -2.81 -6.82 11.10
C ASP A 282 -1.68 -6.99 10.08
N MET A 283 -2.03 -7.26 8.83
CA MET A 283 -1.10 -7.42 7.70
C MET A 283 -1.00 -6.16 6.85
N SER A 284 -1.62 -5.07 7.27
CA SER A 284 -1.66 -3.82 6.53
C SER A 284 -0.34 -3.06 6.68
N THR A 285 0.08 -2.34 5.61
CA THR A 285 1.20 -1.40 5.70
C THR A 285 0.70 -0.05 6.23
N VAL A 286 0.96 0.18 7.51
CA VAL A 286 0.58 1.37 8.28
C VAL A 286 1.79 1.92 9.05
N ASP A 287 1.65 3.09 9.67
CA ASP A 287 2.68 3.65 10.56
C ASP A 287 2.68 2.99 11.94
N ALA A 288 3.82 3.12 12.64
CA ALA A 288 4.03 2.48 13.95
C ALA A 288 3.10 3.03 15.04
N ASP A 289 2.68 4.29 14.95
CA ASP A 289 1.74 4.88 15.91
C ASP A 289 0.35 4.27 15.74
N THR A 290 -0.10 4.13 14.48
CA THR A 290 -1.37 3.49 14.16
C THR A 290 -1.42 2.04 14.67
N VAL A 291 -0.41 1.23 14.35
CA VAL A 291 -0.42 -0.19 14.75
C VAL A 291 -0.33 -0.33 16.27
N THR A 292 0.41 0.55 16.96
CA THR A 292 0.51 0.56 18.42
C THR A 292 -0.83 0.92 19.06
N GLU A 293 -1.55 1.91 18.54
CA GLU A 293 -2.90 2.26 18.98
C GLU A 293 -3.87 1.08 18.83
N LEU A 294 -3.86 0.42 17.67
CA LEU A 294 -4.71 -0.75 17.41
C LEU A 294 -4.37 -1.90 18.35
N ALA A 295 -3.09 -2.19 18.59
CA ALA A 295 -2.67 -3.21 19.54
C ALA A 295 -3.18 -2.92 20.96
N GLN A 296 -3.04 -1.67 21.42
CA GLN A 296 -3.48 -1.26 22.76
C GLN A 296 -4.99 -1.49 22.95
N VAL A 297 -5.83 -1.09 21.99
CA VAL A 297 -7.28 -1.26 22.12
C VAL A 297 -7.72 -2.73 22.03
N ILE A 298 -7.06 -3.55 21.22
CA ILE A 298 -7.31 -4.99 21.12
C ILE A 298 -6.94 -5.69 22.45
N VAL A 299 -5.73 -5.42 22.96
CA VAL A 299 -5.23 -6.02 24.22
C VAL A 299 -6.06 -5.57 25.42
N SER A 300 -6.49 -4.29 25.46
CA SER A 300 -7.36 -3.79 26.53
C SER A 300 -8.72 -4.52 26.63
N ARG A 301 -9.17 -5.15 25.55
CA ARG A 301 -10.38 -6.00 25.51
C ARG A 301 -10.08 -7.48 25.74
N GLY A 302 -8.85 -7.82 26.12
CA GLY A 302 -8.40 -9.18 26.40
C GLY A 302 -8.07 -10.02 25.14
N GLY A 303 -8.03 -9.40 23.96
CA GLY A 303 -7.55 -10.03 22.73
C GLY A 303 -6.02 -10.08 22.66
N ARG A 304 -5.50 -10.97 21.80
CA ARG A 304 -4.07 -11.02 21.44
C ARG A 304 -3.86 -10.29 20.11
N PHE A 305 -2.75 -9.59 20.00
CA PHE A 305 -2.42 -8.77 18.82
C PHE A 305 -1.06 -9.12 18.23
N LEU A 306 -0.99 -9.20 16.91
CA LEU A 306 0.23 -9.33 16.14
C LEU A 306 0.14 -8.38 14.93
N GLU A 307 1.16 -7.60 14.67
CA GLU A 307 1.35 -6.99 13.36
C GLU A 307 2.13 -7.96 12.47
N ALA A 308 1.73 -8.09 11.22
CA ALA A 308 2.38 -8.98 10.26
C ALA A 308 2.32 -8.44 8.82
N PRO A 309 2.76 -7.16 8.56
CA PRO A 309 2.76 -6.63 7.22
C PRO A 309 3.57 -7.51 6.26
N VAL A 310 3.15 -7.51 4.98
CA VAL A 310 3.69 -8.39 3.95
C VAL A 310 4.41 -7.60 2.86
N SER A 311 5.60 -8.08 2.51
CA SER A 311 6.37 -7.58 1.37
C SER A 311 6.19 -8.50 0.17
N GLY A 312 5.85 -7.90 -0.96
CA GLY A 312 5.58 -8.57 -2.22
C GLY A 312 4.58 -7.80 -3.08
N ASN A 313 4.09 -8.47 -4.10
CA ASN A 313 3.12 -7.95 -5.05
C ASN A 313 1.97 -8.95 -5.24
N GLN A 314 1.01 -8.67 -6.12
CA GLN A 314 -0.13 -9.54 -6.37
C GLN A 314 0.29 -10.94 -6.80
N GLN A 315 1.28 -11.06 -7.70
CA GLN A 315 1.77 -12.36 -8.17
C GLN A 315 2.35 -13.18 -7.03
N LEU A 316 3.26 -12.58 -6.23
CA LEU A 316 3.84 -13.25 -5.07
C LEU A 316 2.80 -13.63 -4.01
N SER A 317 1.72 -12.84 -3.89
CA SER A 317 0.60 -13.17 -3.02
C SER A 317 -0.16 -14.41 -3.52
N ASN A 318 -0.42 -14.48 -4.83
CA ASN A 318 -1.09 -15.62 -5.46
C ASN A 318 -0.26 -16.91 -5.36
N ASP A 319 1.06 -16.77 -5.45
CA ASP A 319 2.01 -17.89 -5.45
C ASP A 319 2.39 -18.36 -4.02
N GLY A 320 1.89 -17.70 -2.96
CA GLY A 320 2.27 -18.02 -1.58
C GLY A 320 3.74 -17.69 -1.26
N MET A 321 4.31 -16.69 -1.92
CA MET A 321 5.73 -16.35 -1.87
C MET A 321 6.01 -15.00 -1.19
N LEU A 322 5.09 -14.53 -0.34
CA LEU A 322 5.27 -13.28 0.41
C LEU A 322 6.39 -13.39 1.44
N VAL A 323 6.98 -12.25 1.79
CA VAL A 323 7.84 -12.10 2.97
C VAL A 323 7.02 -11.44 4.06
N ILE A 324 6.91 -12.09 5.22
CA ILE A 324 6.06 -11.64 6.33
C ILE A 324 6.97 -11.06 7.41
N LEU A 325 6.69 -9.84 7.85
CA LEU A 325 7.40 -9.18 8.95
C LEU A 325 6.48 -9.11 10.15
N ALA A 326 6.72 -9.93 11.17
CA ALA A 326 5.83 -10.01 12.32
C ALA A 326 6.44 -9.37 13.57
N ALA A 327 5.61 -8.71 14.40
CA ALA A 327 6.00 -8.24 15.71
C ALA A 327 4.78 -8.13 16.65
N GLY A 328 5.00 -8.33 17.94
CA GLY A 328 3.95 -8.33 18.97
C GLY A 328 3.93 -9.62 19.79
N ASP A 329 2.76 -10.25 19.90
CA ASP A 329 2.60 -11.47 20.70
C ASP A 329 3.30 -12.67 20.05
N ARG A 330 4.38 -13.15 20.69
CA ARG A 330 5.22 -14.25 20.21
C ARG A 330 4.44 -15.56 20.09
N GLY A 331 3.61 -15.88 21.07
CA GLY A 331 2.80 -17.11 21.01
C GLY A 331 1.76 -17.06 19.89
N LEU A 332 1.20 -15.87 19.58
CA LEU A 332 0.32 -15.70 18.43
C LEU A 332 1.08 -15.86 17.11
N TYR A 333 2.33 -15.37 17.03
CA TYR A 333 3.18 -15.62 15.87
C TYR A 333 3.38 -17.13 15.61
N GLU A 334 3.61 -17.91 16.66
CA GLU A 334 3.76 -19.37 16.60
C GLU A 334 2.44 -20.05 16.21
N ASP A 335 1.31 -19.59 16.78
CA ASP A 335 -0.04 -20.06 16.42
C ASP A 335 -0.39 -19.80 14.93
N CYS A 336 0.21 -18.80 14.30
CA CYS A 336 0.01 -18.46 12.88
C CYS A 336 0.92 -19.25 11.92
N SER A 337 1.81 -20.13 12.40
CA SER A 337 2.86 -20.75 11.59
C SER A 337 2.33 -21.42 10.31
N SER A 338 1.28 -22.25 10.41
CA SER A 338 0.69 -22.93 9.24
C SER A 338 0.07 -21.94 8.25
N CYS A 339 -0.54 -20.84 8.74
CA CYS A 339 -1.08 -19.78 7.90
C CYS A 339 0.05 -19.02 7.19
N PHE A 340 1.13 -18.70 7.91
CA PHE A 340 2.29 -18.02 7.32
C PHE A 340 2.97 -18.87 6.26
N GLN A 341 3.07 -20.19 6.47
CA GLN A 341 3.57 -21.14 5.47
C GLN A 341 2.68 -21.20 4.22
N ALA A 342 1.38 -21.06 4.36
CA ALA A 342 0.46 -21.04 3.23
C ALA A 342 0.57 -19.79 2.36
N MET A 343 0.92 -18.63 2.94
CA MET A 343 0.88 -17.33 2.26
C MET A 343 2.27 -16.76 1.92
N GLY A 344 3.34 -17.30 2.52
CA GLY A 344 4.67 -16.71 2.37
C GLY A 344 5.81 -17.73 2.29
N LYS A 345 6.89 -17.33 1.66
CA LYS A 345 8.13 -18.13 1.59
C LYS A 345 8.96 -18.05 2.88
N THR A 346 8.79 -16.98 3.66
CA THR A 346 9.51 -16.78 4.91
C THR A 346 8.81 -15.74 5.79
N SER A 347 9.00 -15.85 7.09
CA SER A 347 8.55 -14.87 8.07
C SER A 347 9.67 -14.50 9.04
N PHE A 348 9.67 -13.24 9.49
CA PHE A 348 10.62 -12.71 10.46
C PHE A 348 9.85 -12.22 11.68
N PHE A 349 10.31 -12.60 12.88
CA PHE A 349 9.77 -12.03 14.11
C PHE A 349 10.69 -10.92 14.63
N LEU A 350 10.15 -9.70 14.71
CA LEU A 350 10.90 -8.46 14.97
C LEU A 350 10.68 -7.89 16.38
N GLY A 351 10.16 -8.71 17.30
CA GLY A 351 9.97 -8.35 18.70
C GLY A 351 8.71 -7.55 18.98
N GLU A 352 8.84 -6.34 19.52
CA GLU A 352 7.71 -5.53 19.99
C GLU A 352 6.90 -4.88 18.88
N VAL A 353 5.59 -4.64 19.13
CA VAL A 353 4.68 -3.90 18.24
C VAL A 353 5.28 -2.57 17.80
N GLY A 354 5.13 -2.26 16.52
CA GLY A 354 5.68 -1.09 15.84
C GLY A 354 6.97 -1.38 15.08
N ASN A 355 7.69 -2.46 15.39
CA ASN A 355 8.95 -2.78 14.74
C ASN A 355 8.74 -3.34 13.32
N ALA A 356 7.72 -4.17 13.10
CA ALA A 356 7.43 -4.69 11.78
C ALA A 356 6.88 -3.57 10.86
N ALA A 357 6.03 -2.69 11.37
CA ALA A 357 5.56 -1.50 10.64
C ALA A 357 6.73 -0.61 10.20
N LYS A 358 7.66 -0.28 11.12
CA LYS A 358 8.85 0.51 10.78
C LYS A 358 9.69 -0.16 9.70
N MET A 359 9.98 -1.45 9.87
CA MET A 359 10.79 -2.21 8.91
C MET A 359 10.11 -2.28 7.54
N MET A 360 8.80 -2.50 7.48
CA MET A 360 8.04 -2.52 6.21
C MET A 360 8.09 -1.17 5.50
N LEU A 361 7.96 -0.06 6.23
CA LEU A 361 8.07 1.27 5.64
C LEU A 361 9.48 1.53 5.07
N ILE A 362 10.54 1.05 5.74
CA ILE A 362 11.91 1.16 5.23
C ILE A 362 12.08 0.33 3.95
N VAL A 363 11.58 -0.91 3.93
CA VAL A 363 11.61 -1.78 2.74
C VAL A 363 10.89 -1.11 1.57
N ASN A 364 9.69 -0.60 1.78
CA ASN A 364 8.90 0.05 0.73
C ASN A 364 9.48 1.40 0.30
N MET A 365 10.12 2.13 1.21
CA MET A 365 10.88 3.35 0.88
C MET A 365 12.01 3.04 -0.11
N VAL A 366 12.79 2.00 0.14
CA VAL A 366 13.86 1.57 -0.77
C VAL A 366 13.27 1.16 -2.12
N GLN A 367 12.22 0.35 -2.12
CA GLN A 367 11.57 -0.12 -3.35
C GLN A 367 10.97 1.03 -4.17
N GLY A 368 10.27 1.98 -3.52
CA GLY A 368 9.68 3.14 -4.20
C GLY A 368 10.73 4.08 -4.78
N SER A 369 11.80 4.35 -4.04
CA SER A 369 12.91 5.18 -4.52
C SER A 369 13.66 4.51 -5.68
N PHE A 370 13.90 3.20 -5.60
CA PHE A 370 14.52 2.44 -6.68
C PHE A 370 13.68 2.47 -7.97
N MET A 371 12.36 2.30 -7.87
CA MET A 371 11.47 2.40 -9.02
C MET A 371 11.48 3.80 -9.67
N ALA A 372 11.49 4.86 -8.87
CA ALA A 372 11.60 6.23 -9.37
C ALA A 372 12.94 6.44 -10.11
N THR A 373 14.05 5.93 -9.57
CA THR A 373 15.38 5.98 -10.21
C THR A 373 15.41 5.22 -11.54
N ILE A 374 14.79 4.04 -11.61
CA ILE A 374 14.66 3.28 -12.85
C ILE A 374 13.90 4.08 -13.92
N ALA A 375 12.77 4.67 -13.54
CA ALA A 375 11.92 5.46 -14.42
C ALA A 375 12.67 6.67 -14.96
N GLU A 376 13.44 7.37 -14.12
CA GLU A 376 14.30 8.51 -14.50
C GLU A 376 15.40 8.05 -15.48
N GLY A 377 16.09 6.95 -15.19
CA GLY A 377 17.13 6.39 -16.05
C GLY A 377 16.62 6.00 -17.44
N LEU A 378 15.45 5.32 -17.51
CA LEU A 378 14.83 4.98 -18.79
C LEU A 378 14.42 6.22 -19.60
N THR A 379 13.92 7.25 -18.93
CA THR A 379 13.57 8.51 -19.60
C THR A 379 14.83 9.24 -20.09
N LEU A 380 15.89 9.29 -19.28
CA LEU A 380 17.15 9.90 -19.68
C LEU A 380 17.76 9.18 -20.89
N ALA A 381 17.72 7.84 -20.93
CA ALA A 381 18.15 7.08 -22.11
C ALA A 381 17.35 7.51 -23.34
N GLN A 382 16.03 7.60 -23.26
CA GLN A 382 15.17 8.01 -24.37
C GLN A 382 15.52 9.40 -24.89
N VAL A 383 15.62 10.41 -24.01
CA VAL A 383 15.85 11.81 -24.42
C VAL A 383 17.28 12.05 -24.94
N THR A 384 18.22 11.18 -24.58
CA THR A 384 19.60 11.21 -25.12
C THR A 384 19.77 10.34 -26.36
N GLY A 385 18.68 9.78 -26.90
CA GLY A 385 18.70 8.95 -28.09
C GLY A 385 19.25 7.53 -27.89
N GLN A 386 19.35 7.08 -26.62
CA GLN A 386 19.75 5.72 -26.29
C GLN A 386 18.53 4.77 -26.26
N SER A 387 18.77 3.50 -26.55
CA SER A 387 17.74 2.47 -26.48
C SER A 387 17.43 2.12 -25.01
N GLN A 388 16.17 2.26 -24.62
CA GLN A 388 15.70 1.85 -23.29
C GLN A 388 15.85 0.34 -23.09
N GLN A 389 15.63 -0.47 -24.15
CA GLN A 389 15.84 -1.92 -24.09
C GLN A 389 17.32 -2.25 -23.83
N THR A 390 18.23 -1.60 -24.55
CA THR A 390 19.67 -1.80 -24.35
C THR A 390 20.09 -1.40 -22.93
N LEU A 391 19.53 -0.32 -22.37
CA LEU A 391 19.79 0.04 -20.97
C LEU A 391 19.33 -1.08 -20.02
N LEU A 392 18.13 -1.64 -20.23
CA LEU A 392 17.64 -2.76 -19.42
C LEU A 392 18.55 -3.98 -19.55
N ASP A 393 18.97 -4.34 -20.76
CA ASP A 393 19.86 -5.48 -21.01
C ASP A 393 21.20 -5.30 -20.28
N ILE A 394 21.77 -4.10 -20.29
CA ILE A 394 23.00 -3.77 -19.56
C ILE A 394 22.77 -3.91 -18.03
N LEU A 395 21.68 -3.36 -17.49
CA LEU A 395 21.38 -3.44 -16.06
C LEU A 395 21.17 -4.89 -15.60
N ASN A 396 20.55 -5.73 -16.45
CA ASN A 396 20.33 -7.15 -16.17
C ASN A 396 21.61 -8.00 -16.23
N GLN A 397 22.66 -7.53 -16.90
CA GLN A 397 23.99 -8.17 -16.86
C GLN A 397 24.84 -7.67 -15.68
N GLY A 398 24.43 -6.59 -15.03
CA GLY A 398 25.18 -5.95 -13.94
C GLY A 398 24.69 -6.35 -12.55
N GLN A 399 25.24 -5.66 -11.56
CA GLN A 399 24.97 -5.91 -10.13
C GLN A 399 23.54 -5.56 -9.67
N LEU A 400 22.78 -4.80 -10.48
CA LEU A 400 21.41 -4.42 -10.18
C LEU A 400 20.38 -5.42 -10.71
N ALA A 401 20.82 -6.49 -11.36
CA ALA A 401 19.95 -7.52 -11.91
C ALA A 401 19.00 -8.08 -10.85
N SER A 402 17.71 -7.99 -11.11
CA SER A 402 16.69 -8.54 -10.23
C SER A 402 15.38 -8.77 -10.99
N ILE A 403 14.58 -9.71 -10.51
CA ILE A 403 13.22 -9.95 -11.07
C ILE A 403 12.38 -8.67 -11.03
N PHE A 404 12.51 -7.88 -9.98
CA PHE A 404 11.80 -6.60 -9.85
C PHE A 404 12.20 -5.60 -10.94
N LEU A 405 13.50 -5.41 -11.17
CA LEU A 405 14.03 -4.53 -12.21
C LEU A 405 13.50 -4.96 -13.58
N ASP A 406 13.69 -6.21 -13.94
CA ASP A 406 13.28 -6.74 -15.24
C ASP A 406 11.77 -6.57 -15.48
N GLN A 407 10.94 -7.07 -14.58
CA GLN A 407 9.49 -6.99 -14.68
C GLN A 407 8.98 -5.53 -14.83
N LYS A 408 9.48 -4.61 -13.98
CA LYS A 408 9.01 -3.22 -13.98
C LYS A 408 9.48 -2.44 -15.20
N CYS A 409 10.70 -2.70 -15.69
CA CYS A 409 11.17 -2.12 -16.95
C CYS A 409 10.39 -2.70 -18.15
N GLN A 410 10.17 -3.99 -18.22
CA GLN A 410 9.37 -4.60 -19.29
C GLN A 410 7.95 -4.00 -19.34
N ASN A 411 7.33 -3.80 -18.18
CA ASN A 411 6.02 -3.15 -18.11
C ASN A 411 6.05 -1.73 -18.70
N ILE A 412 7.10 -0.95 -18.43
CA ILE A 412 7.29 0.40 -18.97
C ILE A 412 7.47 0.33 -20.49
N LEU A 413 8.36 -0.53 -20.99
CA LEU A 413 8.68 -0.67 -22.41
C LEU A 413 7.47 -1.12 -23.23
N GLN A 414 6.62 -1.98 -22.67
CA GLN A 414 5.40 -2.46 -23.28
C GLN A 414 4.19 -1.53 -23.09
N GLY A 415 4.33 -0.46 -22.29
CA GLY A 415 3.21 0.42 -21.92
C GLY A 415 2.14 -0.28 -21.07
N ASN A 416 2.47 -1.40 -20.43
CA ASN A 416 1.56 -2.20 -19.61
C ASN A 416 1.65 -1.77 -18.14
N PHE A 417 0.69 -0.98 -17.69
CA PHE A 417 0.62 -0.49 -16.31
C PHE A 417 -0.52 -1.16 -15.52
N LYS A 418 -0.92 -2.37 -15.89
CA LYS A 418 -1.87 -3.16 -15.09
C LYS A 418 -1.32 -3.31 -13.67
N PRO A 419 -2.10 -2.99 -12.63
CA PRO A 419 -1.60 -2.96 -11.27
C PRO A 419 -1.25 -4.36 -10.75
N ASP A 420 0.00 -4.50 -10.38
CA ASP A 420 0.58 -5.59 -9.59
C ASP A 420 0.90 -5.07 -8.16
N PHE A 421 1.28 -3.78 -8.07
CA PHE A 421 1.34 -2.98 -6.86
C PHE A 421 0.90 -1.54 -7.18
N TYR A 422 -0.19 -1.06 -6.58
CA TYR A 422 -0.75 0.25 -6.91
C TYR A 422 0.21 1.41 -6.62
N LEU A 423 0.35 2.33 -7.59
CA LEU A 423 1.12 3.57 -7.46
C LEU A 423 0.70 4.40 -6.23
N LYS A 424 -0.60 4.51 -5.96
CA LYS A 424 -1.11 5.23 -4.78
C LYS A 424 -0.63 4.65 -3.45
N TYR A 425 -0.37 3.33 -3.37
CA TYR A 425 0.08 2.70 -2.13
C TYR A 425 1.57 2.89 -1.91
N ILE A 426 2.41 2.77 -2.95
CA ILE A 426 3.84 3.07 -2.77
C ILE A 426 4.07 4.54 -2.44
N GLN A 427 3.27 5.47 -3.02
CA GLN A 427 3.34 6.88 -2.64
C GLN A 427 2.89 7.11 -1.18
N LYS A 428 1.87 6.39 -0.70
CA LYS A 428 1.47 6.39 0.71
C LYS A 428 2.63 5.92 1.59
N ASP A 429 3.30 4.83 1.22
CA ASP A 429 4.39 4.23 2.00
C ASP A 429 5.61 5.15 2.06
N LEU A 430 5.99 5.80 0.95
CA LEU A 430 7.02 6.84 0.92
C LEU A 430 6.69 7.98 1.89
N ARG A 431 5.45 8.47 1.88
CA ARG A 431 5.02 9.54 2.80
C ARG A 431 5.11 9.11 4.26
N LEU A 432 4.71 7.87 4.58
CA LEU A 432 4.80 7.33 5.94
C LEU A 432 6.26 7.11 6.36
N ALA A 433 7.12 6.65 5.45
CA ALA A 433 8.55 6.48 5.72
C ALA A 433 9.26 7.83 5.96
N ILE A 434 8.91 8.88 5.21
CA ILE A 434 9.41 10.24 5.44
C ILE A 434 8.99 10.71 6.83
N ALA A 435 7.71 10.55 7.19
CA ALA A 435 7.22 10.91 8.53
C ALA A 435 7.92 10.11 9.65
N LEU A 436 8.25 8.84 9.40
CA LEU A 436 9.08 8.04 10.32
C LEU A 436 10.48 8.66 10.49
N GLY A 437 11.13 9.05 9.40
CA GLY A 437 12.42 9.77 9.44
C GLY A 437 12.34 11.05 10.26
N ASP A 438 11.32 11.88 10.00
CA ASP A 438 11.07 13.13 10.72
C ASP A 438 10.90 12.90 12.23
N SER A 439 10.22 11.82 12.62
CA SER A 439 9.96 11.49 14.04
C SER A 439 11.24 11.20 14.84
N VAL A 440 12.32 10.82 14.16
CA VAL A 440 13.63 10.50 14.76
C VAL A 440 14.74 11.48 14.32
N ASN A 441 14.36 12.60 13.70
CA ASN A 441 15.27 13.62 13.17
C ASN A 441 16.30 13.06 12.16
N HIS A 442 15.92 12.06 11.37
CA HIS A 442 16.74 11.47 10.33
C HIS A 442 16.22 11.87 8.94
N PRO A 443 16.95 12.70 8.17
CA PRO A 443 16.51 13.13 6.86
C PRO A 443 16.51 11.99 5.83
N THR A 444 15.47 11.94 5.00
CA THR A 444 15.28 10.94 3.95
C THR A 444 15.19 11.61 2.56
N PRO A 445 16.25 12.29 2.06
CA PRO A 445 16.17 13.15 0.88
C PRO A 445 15.82 12.39 -0.41
N MET A 446 16.31 11.15 -0.58
CA MET A 446 16.00 10.34 -1.77
C MET A 446 14.53 9.92 -1.78
N ALA A 447 13.98 9.52 -0.63
CA ALA A 447 12.57 9.20 -0.49
C ALA A 447 11.69 10.43 -0.72
N ALA A 448 12.11 11.62 -0.24
CA ALA A 448 11.40 12.87 -0.44
C ALA A 448 11.33 13.24 -1.93
N ALA A 449 12.45 13.15 -2.67
CA ALA A 449 12.49 13.39 -4.11
C ALA A 449 11.58 12.39 -4.86
N ALA A 450 11.71 11.10 -4.59
CA ALA A 450 10.86 10.07 -5.19
C ALA A 450 9.37 10.32 -4.92
N ASN A 451 9.02 10.68 -3.67
CA ASN A 451 7.64 10.98 -3.29
C ASN A 451 7.02 12.11 -4.13
N GLU A 452 7.79 13.17 -4.46
CA GLU A 452 7.29 14.25 -5.31
C GLU A 452 7.01 13.78 -6.75
N VAL A 453 7.84 12.88 -7.30
CA VAL A 453 7.59 12.28 -8.62
C VAL A 453 6.33 11.42 -8.60
N TYR A 454 6.12 10.61 -7.56
CA TYR A 454 4.89 9.85 -7.40
C TYR A 454 3.65 10.73 -7.23
N LYS A 455 3.75 11.86 -6.53
CA LYS A 455 2.66 12.84 -6.44
C LYS A 455 2.32 13.42 -7.81
N ARG A 456 3.34 13.74 -8.62
CA ARG A 456 3.14 14.19 -10.00
C ARG A 456 2.42 13.13 -10.84
N ALA A 457 2.84 11.86 -10.76
CA ALA A 457 2.16 10.76 -11.43
C ALA A 457 0.70 10.63 -11.00
N LYS A 458 0.39 10.79 -9.70
CA LYS A 458 -0.99 10.80 -9.19
C LYS A 458 -1.82 11.96 -9.77
N ALA A 459 -1.23 13.14 -9.94
CA ALA A 459 -1.90 14.28 -10.57
C ALA A 459 -2.17 14.07 -12.08
N LEU A 460 -1.51 13.09 -12.70
CA LEU A 460 -1.73 12.61 -14.05
C LEU A 460 -2.64 11.37 -14.10
N ASP A 461 -3.49 11.17 -13.10
CA ASP A 461 -4.47 10.07 -12.99
C ASP A 461 -3.87 8.65 -13.00
N GLN A 462 -2.59 8.49 -12.56
CA GLN A 462 -1.93 7.19 -12.51
C GLN A 462 -2.12 6.44 -11.18
N SER A 463 -3.00 6.91 -10.29
CA SER A 463 -3.18 6.38 -8.93
C SER A 463 -3.49 4.89 -8.89
N ASP A 464 -4.34 4.41 -9.80
CA ASP A 464 -4.85 3.04 -9.86
C ASP A 464 -4.09 2.15 -10.85
N ASN A 465 -2.99 2.65 -11.41
CA ASN A 465 -2.05 1.89 -12.20
C ASN A 465 -0.95 1.26 -11.33
N ASP A 466 -0.14 0.41 -11.93
CA ASP A 466 1.06 -0.15 -11.29
C ASP A 466 2.05 0.94 -10.89
N MET A 467 2.87 0.66 -9.86
CA MET A 467 3.90 1.59 -9.39
C MET A 467 4.87 2.02 -10.49
N SER A 468 5.11 1.21 -11.52
CA SER A 468 5.94 1.53 -12.68
C SER A 468 5.36 2.67 -13.53
N ALA A 469 4.06 2.99 -13.39
CA ALA A 469 3.45 4.15 -14.03
C ALA A 469 4.01 5.50 -13.53
N VAL A 470 4.86 5.50 -12.49
CA VAL A 470 5.66 6.68 -12.10
C VAL A 470 6.50 7.21 -13.25
N TYR A 471 6.89 6.36 -14.21
CA TYR A 471 7.55 6.73 -15.46
C TYR A 471 6.81 7.83 -16.23
N ARG A 472 5.47 7.81 -16.21
CA ARG A 472 4.66 8.82 -16.90
C ARG A 472 4.82 10.24 -16.34
N ALA A 473 5.32 10.38 -15.12
CA ALA A 473 5.63 11.69 -14.56
C ALA A 473 6.85 12.36 -15.20
N TYR A 474 7.69 11.63 -15.89
CA TYR A 474 8.88 12.18 -16.55
C TYR A 474 8.65 12.52 -18.03
N ILE A 475 7.65 11.92 -18.68
CA ILE A 475 7.39 12.09 -20.13
C ILE A 475 6.23 13.04 -20.45
N HIS A 476 5.60 13.65 -19.43
CA HIS A 476 4.48 14.61 -19.55
C HIS A 476 4.82 16.00 -18.88
#